data_3b8d1362414b847754892ef85309df1a
#
_entry.id   3b8d1362414b847754892ef85309df1a
#
_cell.length_a   1.000
_cell.length_b   1.000
_cell.length_c   1.000
_cell.angle_alpha   90.00
_cell.angle_beta   90.00
_cell.angle_gamma   90.00
#
_symmetry.space_group_name_H-M   'P 1'
#
loop_
_entity.id
_entity.type
_entity.pdbx_description
1 polymer ?
#
loop_
_entity_poly.entity_id
_entity_poly.type
_entity_poly.pdbx_seq_one_letter_code
_entity_poly.pdbx_strand_id
1 'polypeptide(L)'
;MLFYSPAKGHDTEPIMNTNIAAFSPDLPVHMTFEEHDWHLLAQYWYPIALARDITDQPTSSMLLDMPLVIYKMNDELVVAKDACPHRGVPLSLGKNDGQGVVCRYHGLRFGNEGKCNRIPAHPQHKISERFHLKTYAAVEKYGLIWCSLSATKDAEPHIPNMPFWDDAEYQQLVCPQIDIQCFAGRQLEGFIDVAHFAWVHPDTFGDPEDVEVPDYSTTETEVGFNADYI
;
A
#
# COMPACT_ATOMS: atom_id res chain seq x y z
N MET A 1 -12.14 -12.00 -30.36
CA MET A 1 -12.98 -13.00 -29.66
C MET A 1 -12.10 -14.21 -29.43
N LEU A 2 -11.29 -14.19 -28.38
CA LEU A 2 -10.34 -15.24 -28.05
C LEU A 2 -11.00 -16.20 -27.06
N PHE A 3 -11.11 -17.45 -27.47
CA PHE A 3 -11.64 -18.53 -26.63
C PHE A 3 -10.55 -19.01 -25.65
N TYR A 4 -10.83 -18.82 -24.37
CA TYR A 4 -10.03 -19.39 -23.29
C TYR A 4 -10.39 -20.89 -23.16
N SER A 5 -9.41 -21.78 -23.38
CA SER A 5 -9.54 -23.20 -23.09
C SER A 5 -8.88 -23.48 -21.74
N PRO A 6 -9.57 -24.08 -20.75
CA PRO A 6 -8.94 -24.33 -19.46
C PRO A 6 -7.90 -25.47 -19.60
N ALA A 7 -6.66 -25.14 -19.32
CA ALA A 7 -5.62 -26.14 -19.14
C ALA A 7 -5.90 -26.96 -17.85
N LYS A 8 -5.69 -28.27 -17.96
CA LYS A 8 -5.91 -29.25 -16.89
C LYS A 8 -5.01 -28.96 -15.70
N GLY A 9 -5.63 -29.05 -14.51
CA GLY A 9 -5.02 -28.72 -13.22
C GLY A 9 -3.70 -29.44 -12.95
N HIS A 10 -2.76 -28.65 -12.50
CA HIS A 10 -1.77 -29.07 -11.53
C HIS A 10 -2.15 -28.41 -10.21
N ASP A 11 -2.46 -29.24 -9.22
CA ASP A 11 -2.67 -28.83 -7.84
C ASP A 11 -1.34 -28.27 -7.30
N THR A 12 -1.11 -27.00 -7.55
CA THR A 12 -0.12 -26.23 -6.79
C THR A 12 -0.86 -25.68 -5.58
N GLU A 13 -0.63 -26.31 -4.42
CA GLU A 13 -1.05 -25.69 -3.16
C GLU A 13 -0.47 -24.27 -3.12
N PRO A 14 -1.30 -23.24 -2.82
CA PRO A 14 -0.78 -21.91 -2.62
C PRO A 14 0.24 -21.97 -1.48
N ILE A 15 1.42 -21.37 -1.67
CA ILE A 15 2.42 -21.19 -0.61
C ILE A 15 1.79 -20.29 0.45
N MET A 16 0.98 -20.88 1.32
CA MET A 16 0.45 -20.19 2.49
C MET A 16 1.60 -20.02 3.46
N ASN A 17 2.02 -18.77 3.63
CA ASN A 17 2.93 -18.39 4.70
C ASN A 17 2.24 -18.70 6.03
N THR A 18 2.62 -19.82 6.67
CA THR A 18 1.95 -20.40 7.84
C THR A 18 2.14 -19.63 9.16
N ASN A 19 2.69 -18.40 9.10
CA ASN A 19 2.87 -17.51 10.22
C ASN A 19 1.85 -16.36 10.30
N ILE A 20 0.71 -16.50 9.66
CA ILE A 20 -0.38 -15.52 9.82
C ILE A 20 -1.10 -15.88 11.11
N ALA A 21 -0.79 -15.17 12.19
CA ALA A 21 -1.69 -15.15 13.36
C ALA A 21 -3.10 -14.84 12.84
N ALA A 22 -4.11 -15.54 13.39
CA ALA A 22 -5.52 -15.39 13.00
C ALA A 22 -6.02 -13.98 13.37
N PHE A 23 -5.56 -12.98 12.61
CA PHE A 23 -5.95 -11.59 12.73
C PHE A 23 -6.90 -11.30 11.57
N SER A 24 -8.18 -11.11 11.88
CA SER A 24 -9.12 -10.54 10.93
C SER A 24 -8.91 -9.03 10.95
N PRO A 25 -8.25 -8.42 9.96
CA PRO A 25 -8.21 -6.96 9.88
C PRO A 25 -9.65 -6.44 9.77
N ASP A 26 -9.95 -5.33 10.47
CA ASP A 26 -11.24 -4.66 10.26
C ASP A 26 -11.35 -4.30 8.79
N LEU A 27 -12.35 -4.82 8.11
CA LEU A 27 -12.62 -4.51 6.72
C LEU A 27 -12.93 -3.02 6.53
N PRO A 28 -12.65 -2.46 5.35
CA PRO A 28 -13.12 -1.12 4.99
C PRO A 28 -14.64 -1.03 5.01
N VAL A 29 -15.19 0.13 5.37
CA VAL A 29 -16.65 0.36 5.39
C VAL A 29 -17.26 0.31 3.98
N HIS A 30 -16.51 0.78 3.00
CA HIS A 30 -16.90 0.80 1.58
C HIS A 30 -15.84 0.03 0.80
N MET A 31 -16.01 -1.27 0.71
CA MET A 31 -15.08 -2.17 0.04
C MET A 31 -15.49 -2.38 -1.41
N THR A 32 -14.56 -2.19 -2.35
CA THR A 32 -14.76 -2.43 -3.79
C THR A 32 -14.27 -3.81 -4.22
N PHE A 33 -13.61 -4.55 -3.32
CA PHE A 33 -13.14 -5.92 -3.52
C PHE A 33 -14.11 -6.92 -2.89
N GLU A 34 -14.16 -8.13 -3.40
CA GLU A 34 -14.75 -9.24 -2.66
C GLU A 34 -13.92 -9.49 -1.39
N GLU A 35 -14.56 -9.91 -0.30
CA GLU A 35 -13.90 -10.09 1.00
C GLU A 35 -12.71 -11.06 0.94
N HIS A 36 -12.87 -12.15 0.17
CA HIS A 36 -11.80 -13.13 -0.05
C HIS A 36 -10.58 -12.49 -0.72
N ASP A 37 -10.80 -11.73 -1.80
CA ASP A 37 -9.74 -11.08 -2.55
C ASP A 37 -9.05 -10.00 -1.72
N TRP A 38 -9.85 -9.25 -0.93
CA TRP A 38 -9.31 -8.25 -0.03
C TRP A 38 -8.34 -8.88 0.99
N HIS A 39 -8.74 -10.00 1.61
CA HIS A 39 -7.88 -10.72 2.56
C HIS A 39 -6.60 -11.24 1.92
N LEU A 40 -6.67 -11.71 0.68
CA LEU A 40 -5.50 -12.14 -0.07
C LEU A 40 -4.57 -10.95 -0.35
N LEU A 41 -5.10 -9.88 -0.90
CA LEU A 41 -4.35 -8.68 -1.26
C LEU A 41 -3.74 -7.97 -0.05
N ALA A 42 -4.43 -7.96 1.10
CA ALA A 42 -3.98 -7.31 2.33
C ALA A 42 -2.65 -7.87 2.89
N GLN A 43 -2.23 -9.06 2.43
CA GLN A 43 -0.99 -9.71 2.87
C GLN A 43 0.26 -9.15 2.21
N TYR A 44 0.12 -8.46 1.07
CA TYR A 44 1.24 -7.91 0.33
C TYR A 44 1.64 -6.53 0.84
N TRP A 45 2.83 -6.09 0.42
CA TRP A 45 3.37 -4.78 0.73
C TRP A 45 3.16 -3.85 -0.46
N TYR A 46 2.62 -2.67 -0.20
CA TYR A 46 2.30 -1.67 -1.21
C TYR A 46 2.95 -0.33 -0.87
N PRO A 47 3.45 0.42 -1.86
CA PRO A 47 3.84 1.80 -1.66
C PRO A 47 2.57 2.65 -1.46
N ILE A 48 2.53 3.41 -0.36
CA ILE A 48 1.36 4.22 0.01
C ILE A 48 1.64 5.72 0.01
N ALA A 49 2.90 6.11 -0.03
CA ALA A 49 3.31 7.52 -0.10
C ALA A 49 4.76 7.65 -0.56
N LEU A 50 5.14 8.82 -1.07
CA LEU A 50 6.53 9.22 -1.25
C LEU A 50 7.11 9.63 0.11
N ALA A 51 8.27 9.10 0.49
CA ALA A 51 8.89 9.40 1.78
C ALA A 51 9.19 10.91 1.95
N ARG A 52 9.58 11.58 0.84
CA ARG A 52 9.85 13.03 0.82
C ARG A 52 8.62 13.91 1.10
N ASP A 53 7.41 13.38 0.90
CA ASP A 53 6.16 14.11 1.10
C ASP A 53 5.62 13.94 2.54
N ILE A 54 6.23 13.04 3.32
CA ILE A 54 5.88 12.85 4.73
C ILE A 54 6.60 13.89 5.57
N THR A 55 5.83 14.86 6.01
CA THR A 55 6.28 15.96 6.87
C THR A 55 6.05 15.62 8.35
N ASP A 56 6.20 16.63 9.22
CA ASP A 56 5.82 16.58 10.63
C ASP A 56 4.29 16.56 10.84
N GLN A 57 3.50 16.88 9.80
CA GLN A 57 2.04 16.84 9.89
C GLN A 57 1.46 15.50 9.41
N PRO A 58 0.30 15.07 9.96
CA PRO A 58 -0.32 13.83 9.54
C PRO A 58 -0.77 13.91 8.07
N THR A 59 -0.44 12.87 7.31
CA THR A 59 -0.75 12.74 5.88
C THR A 59 -1.78 11.62 5.68
N SER A 60 -2.80 11.87 4.85
CA SER A 60 -3.76 10.83 4.48
C SER A 60 -3.24 9.96 3.35
N SER A 61 -3.61 8.68 3.36
CA SER A 61 -3.40 7.75 2.26
C SER A 61 -4.56 6.75 2.20
N MET A 62 -4.57 5.91 1.19
CA MET A 62 -5.56 4.86 1.00
C MET A 62 -4.85 3.58 0.53
N LEU A 63 -5.23 2.43 1.10
CA LEU A 63 -4.76 1.12 0.65
C LEU A 63 -5.91 0.12 0.69
N LEU A 64 -6.27 -0.49 -0.44
CA LEU A 64 -7.36 -1.46 -0.56
C LEU A 64 -8.65 -0.97 0.13
N ASP A 65 -9.06 0.27 -0.18
CA ASP A 65 -10.21 0.98 0.42
C ASP A 65 -10.10 1.25 1.93
N MET A 66 -8.96 0.93 2.55
CA MET A 66 -8.70 1.26 3.96
C MET A 66 -8.10 2.67 4.05
N PRO A 67 -8.80 3.63 4.66
CA PRO A 67 -8.23 4.96 4.90
C PRO A 67 -7.12 4.89 5.93
N LEU A 68 -5.98 5.47 5.59
CA LEU A 68 -4.76 5.47 6.39
C LEU A 68 -4.32 6.88 6.75
N VAL A 69 -3.77 7.03 7.94
CA VAL A 69 -3.01 8.21 8.37
C VAL A 69 -1.56 7.81 8.58
N ILE A 70 -0.66 8.61 8.01
CA ILE A 70 0.79 8.48 8.15
C ILE A 70 1.29 9.66 8.98
N TYR A 71 2.06 9.41 10.02
CA TYR A 71 2.71 10.45 10.81
C TYR A 71 4.04 9.95 11.38
N LYS A 72 4.92 10.87 11.70
CA LYS A 72 6.19 10.59 12.39
C LYS A 72 6.14 11.11 13.81
N MET A 73 6.71 10.37 14.74
CA MET A 73 6.95 10.78 16.11
C MET A 73 8.35 10.36 16.54
N ASN A 74 9.21 11.32 16.88
CA ASN A 74 10.63 11.07 17.18
C ASN A 74 11.32 10.25 16.07
N ASP A 75 11.08 10.63 14.81
CA ASP A 75 11.55 9.94 13.58
C ASP A 75 10.99 8.52 13.39
N GLU A 76 10.16 8.02 14.29
CA GLU A 76 9.48 6.76 14.12
C GLU A 76 8.24 6.93 13.25
N LEU A 77 8.18 6.15 12.17
CA LEU A 77 7.05 6.12 11.23
C LEU A 77 5.88 5.33 11.84
N VAL A 78 4.70 5.93 11.82
CA VAL A 78 3.45 5.26 12.21
C VAL A 78 2.46 5.33 11.07
N VAL A 79 1.94 4.18 10.67
CA VAL A 79 0.79 4.05 9.76
C VAL A 79 -0.35 3.44 10.54
N ALA A 80 -1.50 4.12 10.53
CA ALA A 80 -2.67 3.69 11.29
C ALA A 80 -3.96 3.91 10.48
N LYS A 81 -5.06 3.28 10.94
CA LYS A 81 -6.39 3.56 10.38
C LYS A 81 -6.73 5.04 10.59
N ASP A 82 -7.12 5.72 9.51
CA ASP A 82 -7.46 7.16 9.56
C ASP A 82 -8.87 7.38 10.14
N ALA A 83 -9.05 6.96 11.36
CA ALA A 83 -10.31 7.13 12.09
C ALA A 83 -10.04 7.18 13.61
N CYS A 84 -10.39 8.28 14.24
CA CYS A 84 -10.32 8.40 15.68
C CYS A 84 -11.27 7.37 16.37
N PRO A 85 -10.78 6.48 17.25
CA PRO A 85 -11.61 5.45 17.90
C PRO A 85 -12.80 6.00 18.69
N HIS A 86 -12.78 7.29 19.03
CA HIS A 86 -13.85 7.94 19.77
C HIS A 86 -15.12 8.15 18.91
N ARG A 87 -14.98 8.78 17.73
CA ARG A 87 -16.12 9.18 16.88
C ARG A 87 -15.83 9.12 15.37
N GLY A 88 -14.82 8.36 14.95
CA GLY A 88 -14.51 8.12 13.54
C GLY A 88 -13.96 9.32 12.75
N VAL A 89 -13.67 10.44 13.40
CA VAL A 89 -13.11 11.62 12.71
C VAL A 89 -11.73 11.29 12.15
N PRO A 90 -11.45 11.58 10.85
CA PRO A 90 -10.13 11.34 10.27
C PRO A 90 -9.02 12.05 11.04
N LEU A 91 -7.97 11.34 11.37
CA LEU A 91 -6.81 11.85 12.10
C LEU A 91 -5.87 12.66 11.21
N SER A 92 -5.89 12.37 9.90
CA SER A 92 -5.21 13.18 8.88
C SER A 92 -5.67 14.64 8.85
N LEU A 93 -6.89 14.94 9.34
CA LEU A 93 -7.39 16.31 9.52
C LEU A 93 -6.93 16.95 10.84
N GLY A 94 -6.20 16.21 11.66
CA GLY A 94 -5.66 16.68 12.93
C GLY A 94 -4.35 17.44 12.77
N LYS A 95 -3.54 17.38 13.80
CA LYS A 95 -2.17 17.92 13.78
C LYS A 95 -1.23 17.02 14.57
N ASN A 96 0.03 17.05 14.25
CA ASN A 96 1.08 16.48 15.09
C ASN A 96 1.60 17.57 16.04
N ASP A 97 1.64 17.31 17.35
CA ASP A 97 2.14 18.25 18.36
C ASP A 97 3.54 17.89 18.87
N GLY A 98 4.25 17.00 18.14
CA GLY A 98 5.58 16.47 18.51
C GLY A 98 5.51 15.32 19.52
N GLN A 99 4.34 15.04 20.08
CA GLN A 99 4.08 13.94 21.00
C GLN A 99 3.04 12.94 20.43
N GLY A 100 2.62 13.16 19.19
CA GLY A 100 1.70 12.32 18.45
C GLY A 100 0.65 13.11 17.66
N VAL A 101 -0.19 12.37 16.94
CA VAL A 101 -1.29 12.95 16.20
C VAL A 101 -2.46 13.28 17.13
N VAL A 102 -2.95 14.50 17.05
CA VAL A 102 -4.04 15.05 17.87
C VAL A 102 -5.31 15.14 17.03
N CYS A 103 -6.34 14.41 17.44
CA CYS A 103 -7.65 14.48 16.81
C CYS A 103 -8.25 15.89 16.94
N ARG A 104 -8.65 16.46 15.81
CA ARG A 104 -9.19 17.84 15.78
C ARG A 104 -10.55 18.02 16.48
N TYR A 105 -11.24 16.92 16.79
CA TYR A 105 -12.57 16.99 17.38
C TYR A 105 -12.52 17.16 18.91
N HIS A 106 -11.90 16.23 19.64
CA HIS A 106 -11.86 16.28 21.10
C HIS A 106 -10.43 16.26 21.68
N GLY A 107 -9.41 16.41 20.83
CA GLY A 107 -8.03 16.51 21.26
C GLY A 107 -7.42 15.22 21.82
N LEU A 108 -8.03 14.05 21.55
CA LEU A 108 -7.37 12.78 21.83
C LEU A 108 -6.05 12.74 21.08
N ARG A 109 -4.97 12.32 21.76
CA ARG A 109 -3.65 12.25 21.18
C ARG A 109 -3.15 10.81 21.12
N PHE A 110 -2.57 10.46 19.97
CA PHE A 110 -2.08 9.12 19.67
C PHE A 110 -0.59 9.19 19.35
N GLY A 111 0.21 8.52 20.17
CA GLY A 111 1.67 8.49 20.03
C GLY A 111 2.16 7.29 19.22
N ASN A 112 3.38 6.81 19.55
CA ASN A 112 3.96 5.62 18.96
C ASN A 112 3.04 4.41 19.13
N GLU A 113 3.11 3.48 18.19
CA GLU A 113 2.27 2.28 18.14
C GLU A 113 0.76 2.57 18.19
N GLY A 114 0.33 3.82 17.90
CA GLY A 114 -1.08 4.19 17.96
C GLY A 114 -1.65 4.29 19.38
N LYS A 115 -0.82 4.26 20.42
CA LYS A 115 -1.28 4.37 21.80
C LYS A 115 -1.89 5.72 22.09
N CYS A 116 -3.16 5.72 22.54
CA CYS A 116 -3.78 6.93 23.06
C CYS A 116 -3.08 7.32 24.37
N ASN A 117 -2.45 8.48 24.41
CA ASN A 117 -1.69 8.96 25.56
C ASN A 117 -2.28 10.21 26.21
N ARG A 118 -3.40 10.77 25.66
CA ARG A 118 -4.08 11.92 26.20
C ARG A 118 -5.57 11.94 25.84
N ILE A 119 -6.41 12.16 26.84
CA ILE A 119 -7.84 12.47 26.71
C ILE A 119 -8.08 13.77 27.48
N PRO A 120 -8.13 14.94 26.83
CA PRO A 120 -8.17 16.23 27.52
C PRO A 120 -9.34 16.39 28.48
N ALA A 121 -10.52 15.86 28.15
CA ALA A 121 -11.71 15.93 28.98
C ALA A 121 -11.61 15.10 30.27
N HIS A 122 -10.70 14.13 30.33
CA HIS A 122 -10.53 13.22 31.47
C HIS A 122 -9.03 12.98 31.77
N PRO A 123 -8.26 14.00 32.15
CA PRO A 123 -6.80 13.92 32.21
C PRO A 123 -6.28 12.98 33.29
N GLN A 124 -7.09 12.68 34.30
CA GLN A 124 -6.71 11.82 35.44
C GLN A 124 -7.21 10.35 35.29
N HIS A 125 -8.00 10.05 34.24
CA HIS A 125 -8.52 8.71 34.07
C HIS A 125 -7.54 7.82 33.35
N LYS A 126 -7.50 6.53 33.77
CA LYS A 126 -6.74 5.51 33.03
C LYS A 126 -7.35 5.32 31.64
N ILE A 127 -6.52 5.49 30.62
CA ILE A 127 -6.95 5.32 29.22
C ILE A 127 -7.09 3.82 28.92
N SER A 128 -8.25 3.44 28.42
CA SER A 128 -8.53 2.07 28.00
C SER A 128 -7.88 1.80 26.63
N GLU A 129 -7.39 0.57 26.41
CA GLU A 129 -6.81 0.12 25.15
C GLU A 129 -7.76 0.24 23.96
N ARG A 130 -9.07 0.21 24.16
CA ARG A 130 -10.08 0.48 23.12
C ARG A 130 -9.95 1.83 22.44
N PHE A 131 -9.22 2.76 23.05
CA PHE A 131 -8.90 4.07 22.48
C PHE A 131 -7.58 4.06 21.69
N HIS A 132 -6.84 2.95 21.65
CA HIS A 132 -5.65 2.85 20.82
C HIS A 132 -6.04 2.73 19.35
N LEU A 133 -5.21 3.27 18.48
CA LEU A 133 -5.37 3.12 17.03
C LEU A 133 -4.97 1.71 16.61
N LYS A 134 -5.66 1.22 15.59
CA LYS A 134 -5.14 0.10 14.81
C LYS A 134 -4.01 0.62 13.94
N THR A 135 -2.81 0.09 14.16
CA THR A 135 -1.62 0.39 13.36
C THR A 135 -1.29 -0.77 12.43
N TYR A 136 -0.57 -0.47 11.36
CA TYR A 136 -0.18 -1.41 10.33
C TYR A 136 1.34 -1.49 10.22
N ALA A 137 1.85 -2.61 9.72
CA ALA A 137 3.27 -2.76 9.42
C ALA A 137 3.66 -1.79 8.30
N ALA A 138 4.71 -1.02 8.53
CA ALA A 138 5.18 -0.04 7.56
C ALA A 138 6.69 0.13 7.65
N VAL A 139 7.32 0.45 6.51
CA VAL A 139 8.74 0.69 6.40
C VAL A 139 9.03 1.74 5.31
N GLU A 140 10.05 2.54 5.52
CA GLU A 140 10.60 3.41 4.48
C GLU A 140 11.69 2.65 3.73
N LYS A 141 11.53 2.49 2.40
CA LYS A 141 12.51 1.86 1.53
C LYS A 141 12.40 2.42 0.11
N TYR A 142 13.52 2.65 -0.53
CA TYR A 142 13.58 3.18 -1.90
C TYR A 142 12.82 4.51 -2.09
N GLY A 143 12.88 5.40 -1.08
CA GLY A 143 12.18 6.68 -1.12
C GLY A 143 10.66 6.61 -1.05
N LEU A 144 10.12 5.44 -0.71
CA LEU A 144 8.69 5.16 -0.58
C LEU A 144 8.36 4.68 0.83
N ILE A 145 7.15 5.00 1.29
CA ILE A 145 6.56 4.38 2.47
C ILE A 145 5.77 3.16 2.00
N TRP A 146 6.17 1.99 2.47
CA TRP A 146 5.53 0.71 2.19
C TRP A 146 4.68 0.29 3.38
N CYS A 147 3.53 -0.30 3.12
CA CYS A 147 2.59 -0.77 4.15
C CYS A 147 1.99 -2.12 3.76
N SER A 148 1.77 -2.97 4.76
CA SER A 148 0.93 -4.16 4.66
C SER A 148 -0.20 -4.08 5.70
N LEU A 149 -1.43 -4.39 5.29
CA LEU A 149 -2.60 -4.32 6.18
C LEU A 149 -2.72 -5.53 7.11
N SER A 150 -2.06 -6.65 6.81
CA SER A 150 -2.14 -7.88 7.60
C SER A 150 -0.81 -8.42 8.11
N ALA A 151 0.33 -7.91 7.64
CA ALA A 151 1.63 -8.30 8.19
C ALA A 151 1.77 -7.89 9.66
N THR A 152 2.49 -8.68 10.44
CA THR A 152 2.92 -8.27 11.78
C THR A 152 4.03 -7.24 11.68
N LYS A 153 4.21 -6.39 12.71
CA LYS A 153 5.24 -5.35 12.70
C LYS A 153 6.67 -5.89 12.55
N ASP A 154 6.89 -7.12 13.00
CA ASP A 154 8.20 -7.78 12.97
C ASP A 154 8.38 -8.65 11.69
N ALA A 155 7.40 -8.63 10.77
CA ALA A 155 7.50 -9.37 9.52
C ALA A 155 8.54 -8.74 8.60
N GLU A 156 9.38 -9.58 8.01
CA GLU A 156 10.30 -9.14 6.94
C GLU A 156 9.48 -8.61 5.76
N PRO A 157 9.70 -7.37 5.33
CA PRO A 157 8.93 -6.77 4.25
C PRO A 157 9.30 -7.37 2.89
N HIS A 158 8.37 -8.06 2.25
CA HIS A 158 8.52 -8.56 0.89
C HIS A 158 8.33 -7.44 -0.13
N ILE A 159 9.36 -6.61 -0.28
CA ILE A 159 9.41 -5.49 -1.22
C ILE A 159 10.29 -5.90 -2.41
N PRO A 160 9.88 -5.62 -3.66
CA PRO A 160 10.69 -5.89 -4.83
C PRO A 160 12.11 -5.35 -4.69
N ASN A 161 13.10 -6.16 -5.07
CA ASN A 161 14.49 -5.73 -5.01
C ASN A 161 14.80 -4.75 -6.15
N MET A 162 15.45 -3.64 -5.82
CA MET A 162 15.98 -2.66 -6.78
C MET A 162 17.52 -2.68 -6.70
N PRO A 163 18.18 -3.59 -7.43
CA PRO A 163 19.61 -3.90 -7.24
C PRO A 163 20.54 -2.72 -7.53
N PHE A 164 20.10 -1.75 -8.33
CA PHE A 164 20.88 -0.57 -8.72
C PHE A 164 20.47 0.70 -7.96
N TRP A 165 19.67 0.57 -6.89
CA TRP A 165 19.19 1.74 -6.15
C TRP A 165 20.30 2.60 -5.58
N ASP A 166 21.35 1.98 -5.03
CA ASP A 166 22.49 2.65 -4.39
C ASP A 166 23.70 2.77 -5.33
N ASP A 167 23.55 2.41 -6.61
CA ASP A 167 24.63 2.48 -7.60
C ASP A 167 24.73 3.88 -8.19
N ALA A 168 25.89 4.53 -8.00
CA ALA A 168 26.16 5.89 -8.45
C ALA A 168 26.18 6.07 -9.99
N GLU A 169 26.23 4.98 -10.76
CA GLU A 169 26.13 5.01 -12.22
C GLU A 169 24.67 5.15 -12.70
N TYR A 170 23.68 4.96 -11.80
CA TYR A 170 22.27 5.07 -12.10
C TYR A 170 21.63 6.31 -11.46
N GLN A 171 20.85 7.01 -12.25
CA GLN A 171 20.05 8.13 -11.76
C GLN A 171 18.70 7.62 -11.28
N GLN A 172 18.33 7.98 -10.03
CA GLN A 172 17.00 7.70 -9.50
C GLN A 172 15.99 8.73 -10.01
N LEU A 173 14.97 8.27 -10.70
CA LEU A 173 13.83 9.09 -11.13
C LEU A 173 12.60 8.67 -10.32
N VAL A 174 12.09 9.60 -9.53
CA VAL A 174 10.88 9.38 -8.72
C VAL A 174 9.70 10.05 -9.42
N CYS A 175 8.86 9.26 -10.04
CA CYS A 175 7.63 9.74 -10.66
C CYS A 175 6.65 10.26 -9.60
N PRO A 176 5.90 11.34 -9.87
CA PRO A 176 4.84 11.77 -8.98
C PRO A 176 3.71 10.73 -8.91
N GLN A 177 2.95 10.76 -7.83
CA GLN A 177 1.72 9.98 -7.75
C GLN A 177 0.72 10.47 -8.81
N ILE A 178 0.08 9.52 -9.49
CA ILE A 178 -0.98 9.78 -10.47
C ILE A 178 -2.21 9.00 -10.02
N ASP A 179 -3.31 9.71 -9.81
CA ASP A 179 -4.59 9.11 -9.44
C ASP A 179 -5.37 8.75 -10.70
N ILE A 180 -5.56 7.45 -10.91
CA ILE A 180 -6.31 6.92 -12.06
C ILE A 180 -7.66 6.43 -11.58
N GLN A 181 -8.73 6.98 -12.16
CA GLN A 181 -10.12 6.66 -11.79
C GLN A 181 -10.57 5.35 -12.45
N CYS A 182 -9.90 4.25 -12.08
CA CYS A 182 -10.27 2.92 -12.53
C CYS A 182 -9.99 1.86 -11.45
N PHE A 183 -10.54 0.67 -11.64
CA PHE A 183 -10.22 -0.49 -10.82
C PHE A 183 -8.74 -0.90 -11.03
N ALA A 184 -8.03 -1.21 -9.95
CA ALA A 184 -6.59 -1.50 -9.98
C ALA A 184 -6.20 -2.62 -10.97
N GLY A 185 -7.05 -3.64 -11.12
CA GLY A 185 -6.84 -4.71 -12.10
C GLY A 185 -6.79 -4.21 -13.54
N ARG A 186 -7.56 -3.16 -13.88
CA ARG A 186 -7.49 -2.55 -15.22
C ARG A 186 -6.16 -1.85 -15.46
N GLN A 187 -5.60 -1.22 -14.45
CA GLN A 187 -4.27 -0.63 -14.55
C GLN A 187 -3.20 -1.70 -14.73
N LEU A 188 -3.32 -2.83 -14.03
CA LEU A 188 -2.42 -3.96 -14.22
C LEU A 188 -2.51 -4.53 -15.64
N GLU A 189 -3.73 -4.73 -16.18
CA GLU A 189 -3.94 -5.14 -17.57
C GLU A 189 -3.23 -4.20 -18.55
N GLY A 190 -3.28 -2.88 -18.31
CA GLY A 190 -2.58 -1.91 -19.13
C GLY A 190 -1.06 -2.07 -19.09
N PHE A 191 -0.47 -2.44 -17.97
CA PHE A 191 0.98 -2.64 -17.85
C PHE A 191 1.48 -3.92 -18.55
N ILE A 192 0.65 -4.92 -18.71
CA ILE A 192 1.00 -6.17 -19.40
C ILE A 192 0.54 -6.23 -20.85
N ASP A 193 -0.16 -5.20 -21.34
CA ASP A 193 -0.57 -5.06 -22.72
C ASP A 193 0.46 -4.23 -23.48
N VAL A 194 1.15 -4.83 -24.44
CA VAL A 194 2.14 -4.15 -25.28
C VAL A 194 1.54 -3.59 -26.58
N ALA A 195 0.38 -4.11 -27.00
CA ALA A 195 -0.25 -3.72 -28.27
C ALA A 195 -0.71 -2.25 -28.30
N HIS A 196 -0.99 -1.64 -27.14
CA HIS A 196 -1.41 -0.26 -27.09
C HIS A 196 -0.26 0.75 -27.26
N PHE A 197 1.00 0.34 -27.17
CA PHE A 197 2.15 1.25 -27.17
C PHE A 197 2.20 2.13 -28.41
N ALA A 198 2.06 1.53 -29.59
CA ALA A 198 2.09 2.27 -30.85
C ALA A 198 0.96 3.30 -30.99
N TRP A 199 -0.16 3.11 -30.29
CA TRP A 199 -1.37 3.92 -30.41
C TRP A 199 -1.53 4.96 -29.30
N VAL A 200 -1.13 4.60 -28.09
CA VAL A 200 -1.35 5.44 -26.88
C VAL A 200 -0.09 6.23 -26.53
N HIS A 201 1.07 5.71 -26.88
CA HIS A 201 2.37 6.29 -26.52
C HIS A 201 3.28 6.62 -27.71
N PRO A 202 2.74 7.16 -28.87
CA PRO A 202 3.52 7.36 -30.07
C PRO A 202 4.65 8.38 -29.93
N ASP A 203 4.54 9.30 -28.96
CA ASP A 203 5.52 10.37 -28.74
C ASP A 203 6.59 10.01 -27.70
N THR A 204 6.57 8.79 -27.17
CA THR A 204 7.51 8.35 -26.11
C THR A 204 8.26 7.07 -26.49
N PHE A 205 7.63 5.93 -26.36
CA PHE A 205 8.25 4.61 -26.60
C PHE A 205 7.45 3.74 -27.57
N GLY A 206 6.30 4.20 -28.04
CA GLY A 206 5.54 3.55 -29.10
C GLY A 206 5.92 4.08 -30.48
N ASP A 207 6.04 3.18 -31.46
CA ASP A 207 6.24 3.56 -32.87
C ASP A 207 4.95 3.28 -33.66
N PRO A 208 4.24 4.31 -34.12
CA PRO A 208 3.01 4.14 -34.89
C PRO A 208 3.23 3.51 -36.29
N GLU A 209 4.47 3.44 -36.78
CA GLU A 209 4.82 2.77 -38.03
C GLU A 209 5.18 1.30 -37.84
N ASP A 210 5.43 0.88 -36.56
CA ASP A 210 5.67 -0.52 -36.16
C ASP A 210 4.63 -0.95 -35.12
N VAL A 211 3.49 -1.42 -35.62
CA VAL A 211 2.31 -1.78 -34.80
C VAL A 211 2.19 -3.28 -34.55
N GLU A 212 3.04 -4.07 -35.17
CA GLU A 212 3.02 -5.52 -35.02
C GLU A 212 3.65 -5.92 -33.66
N VAL A 213 2.91 -6.71 -32.89
CA VAL A 213 3.45 -7.31 -31.66
C VAL A 213 4.13 -8.60 -32.04
N PRO A 214 5.47 -8.69 -31.97
CA PRO A 214 6.18 -9.91 -32.28
C PRO A 214 5.83 -11.04 -31.32
N ASP A 215 6.03 -12.27 -31.76
CA ASP A 215 5.89 -13.44 -30.88
C ASP A 215 6.89 -13.34 -29.72
N TYR A 216 6.38 -13.49 -28.51
CA TYR A 216 7.19 -13.55 -27.29
C TYR A 216 6.79 -14.73 -26.41
N SER A 217 7.69 -15.16 -25.57
CA SER A 217 7.46 -16.26 -24.61
C SER A 217 7.39 -15.73 -23.19
N THR A 218 6.59 -16.40 -22.37
CA THR A 218 6.53 -16.14 -20.94
C THR A 218 7.13 -17.30 -20.16
N THR A 219 7.83 -16.99 -19.07
CA THR A 219 8.36 -17.97 -18.13
C THR A 219 7.76 -17.71 -16.76
N GLU A 220 7.08 -18.72 -16.21
CA GLU A 220 6.52 -18.64 -14.86
C GLU A 220 7.63 -18.55 -13.80
N THR A 221 7.35 -17.77 -12.76
CA THR A 221 8.20 -17.65 -11.56
C THR A 221 7.37 -17.92 -10.31
N GLU A 222 8.01 -18.00 -9.14
CA GLU A 222 7.30 -18.21 -7.87
C GLU A 222 6.29 -17.09 -7.52
N VAL A 223 6.46 -15.90 -8.11
CA VAL A 223 5.67 -14.70 -7.77
C VAL A 223 4.97 -14.06 -8.97
N GLY A 224 4.99 -14.72 -10.12
CA GLY A 224 4.39 -14.18 -11.35
C GLY A 224 4.99 -14.81 -12.61
N PHE A 225 5.36 -13.98 -13.57
CA PHE A 225 6.02 -14.44 -14.80
C PHE A 225 6.99 -13.37 -15.33
N ASN A 226 7.96 -13.82 -16.11
CA ASN A 226 8.79 -12.95 -16.95
C ASN A 226 8.34 -13.05 -18.39
N ALA A 227 8.32 -11.94 -19.09
CA ALA A 227 8.10 -11.88 -20.54
C ALA A 227 9.15 -10.96 -21.15
N ASP A 228 9.90 -11.49 -22.14
CA ASP A 228 10.87 -10.71 -22.88
C ASP A 228 10.21 -10.27 -24.20
N TYR A 229 10.01 -8.98 -24.31
CA TYR A 229 9.51 -8.30 -25.51
C TYR A 229 10.64 -7.45 -26.10
N ILE A 230 11.03 -7.74 -27.34
CA ILE A 230 12.16 -7.11 -28.04
C ILE A 230 11.67 -6.43 -29.32
#